data_790f38d9e83d7f2cbae64b90eea02ff9
#
_entry.id   790f38d9e83d7f2cbae64b90eea02ff9
#
_cell.length_a   1.000
_cell.length_b   1.000
_cell.length_c   1.000
_cell.angle_alpha   90.00
_cell.angle_beta   90.00
_cell.angle_gamma   90.00
#
_symmetry.space_group_name_H-M   'P 1'
#
loop_
_entity.id
_entity.type
_entity.pdbx_description
1 polymer ?
#
loop_
_entity_poly.entity_id
_entity_poly.type
_entity_poly.pdbx_seq_one_letter_code
_entity_poly.pdbx_strand_id
1 'polypeptide(L)'
;MAVALGLFKSAYRCIGDEIEAILSVVLEGRNRELASKYWGFSGEKPRTLESVGQEYAMTRERVRQIVQRAEDLLRQLWLPTANLRMVLTRLSKRAPLPIRDAEGLLAERTGGSSLSIESILRAAEIFEVSTDVILIREGSDVFVDQRGRIPSVHEVVIDFRKATSTSGCINVDRMSLRLTGGLDVSRAIQSILGGLEEAIWLDSAQTWACSLLPERSRLDNIVNKVLSVSETIHISELRQAILRYYRVSFVPPQPVLASFVETISGHCVRDGMVHRGSRFVPTNLGDVESAFVACFHELGSPLRREVIEDFCIDRYSINANTFYVYLSYSPIVQKIGTGIYGLVGAHVPVGTVEQFEAEKKAEVRTEHGWDKAGRLWFATRLSRMSIRMGIFYLPSFVLNLTVGEWFAKLSDGTTSGILEITERGMTGLAPILTLAGAESSDVLCVRFDFNAKVAEIEIGSDELFDMSFVPVSDGGNFQLEAEEEQMEKSEDRDC
;
A
#
# COMPACT_ATOMS: atom_id res chain seq x y z
N MET A 1 46.45 -8.19 -40.23
CA MET A 1 45.58 -8.96 -39.32
C MET A 1 44.19 -8.35 -39.02
N ALA A 2 43.81 -7.25 -39.71
CA ALA A 2 42.52 -6.57 -39.49
C ALA A 2 41.48 -6.76 -40.61
N VAL A 3 41.75 -7.57 -41.62
CA VAL A 3 40.87 -7.80 -42.80
C VAL A 3 40.07 -9.12 -42.69
N ALA A 4 40.37 -9.99 -41.72
CA ALA A 4 39.73 -11.28 -41.57
C ALA A 4 38.44 -11.25 -40.71
N LEU A 5 38.08 -10.15 -40.04
CA LEU A 5 36.93 -10.05 -39.14
C LEU A 5 35.59 -9.75 -39.82
N GLY A 6 35.60 -9.47 -41.12
CA GLY A 6 34.36 -9.13 -41.88
C GLY A 6 33.80 -10.23 -42.78
N LEU A 7 34.43 -11.39 -42.92
CA LEU A 7 34.10 -12.37 -43.94
C LEU A 7 33.58 -13.74 -43.44
N PHE A 8 33.44 -13.97 -42.13
CA PHE A 8 32.73 -15.15 -41.64
C PHE A 8 31.23 -14.90 -41.56
N LYS A 9 30.55 -14.71 -42.69
CA LYS A 9 29.19 -15.20 -42.82
C LYS A 9 29.27 -16.70 -42.51
N SER A 10 28.54 -17.13 -41.47
CA SER A 10 28.51 -18.55 -41.04
C SER A 10 28.37 -19.45 -42.27
N ALA A 11 29.32 -20.37 -42.43
CA ALA A 11 29.27 -21.36 -43.49
C ALA A 11 28.08 -22.33 -43.27
N TYR A 12 27.50 -22.32 -42.07
CA TYR A 12 26.41 -23.17 -41.64
C TYR A 12 25.07 -22.42 -41.61
N ARG A 13 23.99 -23.11 -42.01
CA ARG A 13 22.64 -22.51 -42.09
C ARG A 13 22.10 -22.17 -40.71
N CYS A 14 22.43 -22.99 -39.72
CA CYS A 14 21.93 -22.85 -38.36
C CYS A 14 22.98 -23.32 -37.33
N ILE A 15 22.71 -23.07 -36.05
CA ILE A 15 23.56 -23.49 -34.93
C ILE A 15 23.62 -25.01 -34.80
N GLY A 16 22.60 -25.75 -35.15
CA GLY A 16 22.59 -27.23 -35.16
C GLY A 16 23.58 -27.76 -36.16
N ASP A 17 23.60 -27.27 -37.41
CA ASP A 17 24.57 -27.66 -38.45
C ASP A 17 26.01 -27.34 -38.03
N GLU A 18 26.23 -26.19 -37.37
CA GLU A 18 27.52 -25.78 -36.85
C GLU A 18 28.03 -26.75 -35.78
N ILE A 19 27.20 -27.10 -34.79
CA ILE A 19 27.54 -28.07 -33.73
C ILE A 19 27.83 -29.45 -34.31
N GLU A 20 26.96 -29.92 -35.21
CA GLU A 20 27.14 -31.24 -35.86
C GLU A 20 28.43 -31.32 -36.66
N ALA A 21 28.75 -30.25 -37.42
CA ALA A 21 30.01 -30.20 -38.15
C ALA A 21 31.23 -30.20 -37.22
N ILE A 22 31.18 -29.45 -36.12
CA ILE A 22 32.26 -29.45 -35.11
C ILE A 22 32.46 -30.86 -34.50
N LEU A 23 31.37 -31.51 -34.12
CA LEU A 23 31.43 -32.83 -33.52
C LEU A 23 31.96 -33.87 -34.50
N SER A 24 31.68 -33.74 -35.79
CA SER A 24 32.17 -34.67 -36.82
C SER A 24 33.70 -34.67 -37.01
N VAL A 25 34.36 -33.61 -36.51
CA VAL A 25 35.83 -33.52 -36.57
C VAL A 25 36.52 -34.42 -35.52
N VAL A 26 35.89 -34.59 -34.34
CA VAL A 26 36.52 -35.30 -33.21
C VAL A 26 35.84 -36.61 -32.88
N LEU A 27 34.59 -36.82 -33.32
CA LEU A 27 33.81 -38.03 -33.03
C LEU A 27 33.19 -38.60 -34.30
N GLU A 28 33.26 -39.90 -34.43
CA GLU A 28 32.67 -40.64 -35.55
C GLU A 28 31.59 -41.63 -35.08
N GLY A 29 30.60 -41.84 -35.96
CA GLY A 29 29.56 -42.86 -35.82
C GLY A 29 28.89 -42.87 -34.45
N ARG A 30 28.85 -44.03 -33.82
CA ARG A 30 28.18 -44.27 -32.53
C ARG A 30 28.65 -43.36 -31.40
N ASN A 31 29.95 -43.00 -31.34
CA ASN A 31 30.46 -42.13 -30.27
C ASN A 31 29.93 -40.68 -30.41
N ARG A 32 29.74 -40.19 -31.64
CA ARG A 32 29.14 -38.88 -31.89
C ARG A 32 27.68 -38.82 -31.44
N GLU A 33 26.90 -39.86 -31.81
CA GLU A 33 25.48 -39.92 -31.39
C GLU A 33 25.36 -40.00 -29.85
N LEU A 34 26.18 -40.81 -29.21
CA LEU A 34 26.24 -40.95 -27.76
C LEU A 34 26.53 -39.59 -27.07
N ALA A 35 27.57 -38.91 -27.53
CA ALA A 35 27.97 -37.62 -26.98
C ALA A 35 26.88 -36.53 -27.24
N SER A 36 26.30 -36.51 -28.45
CA SER A 36 25.19 -35.60 -28.80
C SER A 36 23.98 -35.82 -27.88
N LYS A 37 23.59 -37.03 -27.55
CA LYS A 37 22.51 -37.29 -26.58
C LYS A 37 22.86 -36.89 -25.16
N TYR A 38 24.09 -37.14 -24.73
CA TYR A 38 24.55 -36.70 -23.40
C TYR A 38 24.56 -35.17 -23.25
N TRP A 39 25.05 -34.46 -24.26
CA TRP A 39 25.09 -32.99 -24.23
C TRP A 39 23.76 -32.30 -24.63
N GLY A 40 22.77 -33.06 -25.14
CA GLY A 40 21.50 -32.56 -25.61
C GLY A 40 21.54 -31.90 -27.00
N PHE A 41 22.53 -32.26 -27.83
CA PHE A 41 22.68 -31.71 -29.19
C PHE A 41 21.85 -32.43 -30.24
N SER A 42 21.22 -33.56 -29.87
CA SER A 42 20.32 -34.33 -30.72
C SER A 42 18.91 -33.75 -30.85
N GLY A 43 18.65 -32.56 -30.26
CA GLY A 43 17.33 -31.97 -30.21
C GLY A 43 16.45 -32.44 -29.04
N GLU A 44 16.99 -33.29 -28.21
CA GLU A 44 16.39 -33.77 -26.95
C GLU A 44 17.05 -33.08 -25.74
N LYS A 45 16.42 -33.14 -24.57
CA LYS A 45 17.07 -32.68 -23.33
C LYS A 45 18.34 -33.49 -23.03
N PRO A 46 19.39 -32.88 -22.46
CA PRO A 46 20.60 -33.59 -22.04
C PRO A 46 20.25 -34.79 -21.18
N ARG A 47 20.85 -35.92 -21.50
CA ARG A 47 20.65 -37.21 -20.80
C ARG A 47 21.75 -37.46 -19.78
N THR A 48 21.48 -38.33 -18.78
CA THR A 48 22.48 -38.73 -17.82
C THR A 48 23.47 -39.77 -18.44
N LEU A 49 24.70 -39.81 -17.92
CA LEU A 49 25.69 -40.84 -18.35
C LEU A 49 25.15 -42.25 -18.21
N GLU A 50 24.35 -42.53 -17.18
CA GLU A 50 23.71 -43.83 -16.94
C GLU A 50 22.67 -44.16 -18.01
N SER A 51 21.76 -43.22 -18.31
CA SER A 51 20.73 -43.43 -19.33
C SER A 51 21.32 -43.65 -20.72
N VAL A 52 22.35 -42.88 -21.08
CA VAL A 52 23.05 -43.05 -22.35
C VAL A 52 23.81 -44.40 -22.36
N GLY A 53 24.47 -44.76 -21.23
CA GLY A 53 25.14 -46.02 -21.09
C GLY A 53 24.22 -47.23 -21.34
N GLN A 54 23.04 -47.22 -20.73
CA GLN A 54 22.05 -48.29 -20.90
C GLN A 54 21.59 -48.42 -22.38
N GLU A 55 21.29 -47.29 -23.03
CA GLU A 55 20.87 -47.31 -24.44
C GLU A 55 21.93 -47.90 -25.38
N TYR A 56 23.21 -47.59 -25.11
CA TYR A 56 24.31 -48.03 -25.95
C TYR A 56 25.00 -49.30 -25.45
N ALA A 57 24.44 -49.99 -24.45
CA ALA A 57 25.01 -51.18 -23.81
C ALA A 57 26.49 -50.96 -23.34
N MET A 58 26.72 -49.80 -22.71
CA MET A 58 28.02 -49.39 -22.14
C MET A 58 27.89 -49.05 -20.68
N THR A 59 28.99 -49.16 -19.94
CA THR A 59 29.05 -48.71 -18.56
C THR A 59 29.06 -47.18 -18.50
N ARG A 60 28.50 -46.60 -17.44
CA ARG A 60 28.54 -45.16 -17.14
C ARG A 60 29.97 -44.60 -17.27
N GLU A 61 30.94 -45.33 -16.76
CA GLU A 61 32.35 -44.92 -16.80
C GLU A 61 32.90 -44.91 -18.24
N ARG A 62 32.49 -45.86 -19.08
CA ARG A 62 32.88 -45.86 -20.50
C ARG A 62 32.31 -44.67 -21.26
N VAL A 63 31.07 -44.33 -21.01
CA VAL A 63 30.42 -43.11 -21.58
C VAL A 63 31.19 -41.89 -21.11
N ARG A 64 31.50 -41.76 -19.82
CA ARG A 64 32.25 -40.63 -19.25
C ARG A 64 33.62 -40.48 -19.93
N GLN A 65 34.34 -41.55 -20.15
CA GLN A 65 35.66 -41.54 -20.84
C GLN A 65 35.57 -41.06 -22.30
N ILE A 66 34.53 -41.50 -23.04
CA ILE A 66 34.33 -41.07 -24.42
C ILE A 66 34.04 -39.56 -24.46
N VAL A 67 33.12 -39.09 -23.61
CA VAL A 67 32.74 -37.68 -23.53
C VAL A 67 33.92 -36.81 -23.11
N GLN A 68 34.62 -37.18 -22.04
CA GLN A 68 35.76 -36.43 -21.54
C GLN A 68 36.89 -36.33 -22.59
N ARG A 69 37.20 -37.42 -23.29
CA ARG A 69 38.17 -37.36 -24.37
C ARG A 69 37.76 -36.45 -25.51
N ALA A 70 36.49 -36.43 -25.84
CA ALA A 70 35.94 -35.51 -26.87
C ALA A 70 36.05 -34.05 -26.43
N GLU A 71 35.69 -33.74 -25.20
CA GLU A 71 35.82 -32.38 -24.63
C GLU A 71 37.30 -31.93 -24.64
N ASP A 72 38.24 -32.77 -24.25
CA ASP A 72 39.67 -32.48 -24.22
C ASP A 72 40.22 -32.21 -25.65
N LEU A 73 39.74 -32.94 -26.65
CA LEU A 73 40.10 -32.70 -28.05
C LEU A 73 39.50 -31.40 -28.59
N LEU A 74 38.21 -31.13 -28.30
CA LEU A 74 37.54 -29.93 -28.75
C LEU A 74 38.20 -28.67 -28.20
N ARG A 75 38.65 -28.67 -26.93
CA ARG A 75 39.39 -27.55 -26.32
C ARG A 75 40.70 -27.21 -26.99
N GLN A 76 41.32 -28.18 -27.66
CA GLN A 76 42.61 -27.99 -28.38
C GLN A 76 42.43 -27.41 -29.79
N LEU A 77 41.19 -27.38 -30.29
CA LEU A 77 40.90 -26.94 -31.65
C LEU A 77 40.43 -25.48 -31.69
N TRP A 78 40.80 -24.77 -32.76
CA TRP A 78 40.19 -23.48 -33.05
C TRP A 78 38.86 -23.72 -33.81
N LEU A 79 37.72 -23.52 -33.12
CA LEU A 79 36.43 -23.92 -33.61
C LEU A 79 35.67 -22.74 -34.25
N PRO A 80 35.00 -22.95 -35.40
CA PRO A 80 34.18 -21.95 -36.05
C PRO A 80 32.79 -21.82 -35.36
N THR A 81 32.72 -21.06 -34.27
CA THR A 81 31.52 -20.89 -33.40
C THR A 81 30.73 -19.61 -33.69
N ALA A 82 30.59 -19.21 -34.95
CA ALA A 82 29.99 -17.95 -35.33
C ALA A 82 28.48 -17.89 -34.99
N ASN A 83 27.71 -18.96 -35.29
CA ASN A 83 26.29 -19.01 -34.97
C ASN A 83 26.06 -19.11 -33.46
N LEU A 84 26.86 -19.91 -32.74
CA LEU A 84 26.78 -19.99 -31.29
C LEU A 84 27.01 -18.62 -30.63
N ARG A 85 28.07 -17.90 -31.03
CA ARG A 85 28.36 -16.55 -30.52
C ARG A 85 27.22 -15.56 -30.83
N MET A 86 26.64 -15.62 -32.04
CA MET A 86 25.52 -14.76 -32.44
C MET A 86 24.28 -15.03 -31.58
N VAL A 87 23.96 -16.30 -31.34
CA VAL A 87 22.83 -16.70 -30.49
C VAL A 87 23.04 -16.24 -29.06
N LEU A 88 24.19 -16.49 -28.44
CA LEU A 88 24.53 -16.04 -27.09
C LEU A 88 24.46 -14.53 -26.96
N THR A 89 25.00 -13.79 -27.93
CA THR A 89 24.93 -12.31 -27.94
C THR A 89 23.49 -11.82 -28.02
N ARG A 90 22.62 -12.50 -28.78
CA ARG A 90 21.20 -12.14 -28.90
C ARG A 90 20.44 -12.42 -27.62
N LEU A 91 20.69 -13.56 -26.96
CA LEU A 91 20.11 -13.89 -25.66
C LEU A 91 20.57 -12.88 -24.60
N SER A 92 21.86 -12.59 -24.53
CA SER A 92 22.42 -11.58 -23.62
C SER A 92 21.75 -10.22 -23.77
N LYS A 93 21.61 -9.72 -24.99
CA LYS A 93 20.99 -8.40 -25.26
C LYS A 93 19.50 -8.32 -24.90
N ARG A 94 18.79 -9.45 -24.89
CA ARG A 94 17.34 -9.49 -24.60
C ARG A 94 17.02 -9.94 -23.19
N ALA A 95 17.97 -10.58 -22.50
CA ALA A 95 17.79 -10.95 -21.11
C ALA A 95 17.43 -9.73 -20.22
N PRO A 96 16.62 -9.92 -19.18
CA PRO A 96 16.09 -11.18 -18.68
C PRO A 96 14.88 -11.65 -19.50
N LEU A 97 14.78 -12.97 -19.73
CA LEU A 97 13.69 -13.57 -20.48
C LEU A 97 13.20 -14.85 -19.79
N PRO A 98 11.88 -15.12 -19.75
CA PRO A 98 11.39 -16.46 -19.46
C PRO A 98 11.98 -17.47 -20.46
N ILE A 99 12.24 -18.70 -20.01
CA ILE A 99 12.85 -19.72 -20.88
C ILE A 99 12.03 -19.99 -22.15
N ARG A 100 10.70 -19.98 -22.05
CA ARG A 100 9.78 -20.14 -23.21
C ARG A 100 9.98 -19.09 -24.29
N ASP A 101 10.23 -17.84 -23.89
CA ASP A 101 10.42 -16.72 -24.82
C ASP A 101 11.82 -16.77 -25.43
N ALA A 102 12.82 -17.22 -24.64
CA ALA A 102 14.17 -17.46 -25.13
C ALA A 102 14.19 -18.61 -26.15
N GLU A 103 13.47 -19.69 -25.92
CA GLU A 103 13.33 -20.82 -26.87
C GLU A 103 12.59 -20.36 -28.14
N GLY A 104 11.56 -19.52 -28.04
CA GLY A 104 10.89 -18.90 -29.19
C GLY A 104 11.84 -18.11 -30.08
N LEU A 105 12.77 -17.35 -29.47
CA LEU A 105 13.82 -16.61 -30.20
C LEU A 105 14.81 -17.53 -30.94
N LEU A 106 15.00 -18.75 -30.43
CA LEU A 106 15.88 -19.73 -31.07
C LEU A 106 15.18 -20.42 -32.24
N ALA A 107 13.92 -20.80 -32.08
CA ALA A 107 13.13 -21.51 -33.10
C ALA A 107 13.16 -20.79 -34.47
N GLU A 108 13.17 -19.47 -34.47
CA GLU A 108 13.30 -18.63 -35.68
C GLU A 108 14.62 -18.85 -36.47
N ARG A 109 15.67 -19.41 -35.84
CA ARG A 109 17.03 -19.46 -36.39
C ARG A 109 17.71 -20.83 -36.31
N THR A 110 17.08 -21.81 -35.70
CA THR A 110 17.67 -23.14 -35.56
C THR A 110 17.44 -24.04 -36.76
N GLY A 111 16.72 -23.54 -37.77
CA GLY A 111 16.50 -24.30 -39.02
C GLY A 111 15.79 -25.64 -38.82
N GLY A 112 15.00 -25.77 -37.75
CA GLY A 112 14.27 -27.01 -37.39
C GLY A 112 15.00 -27.91 -36.38
N SER A 113 16.23 -27.58 -35.95
CA SER A 113 16.84 -28.29 -34.83
C SER A 113 16.34 -27.66 -33.50
N SER A 114 15.69 -28.46 -32.68
CA SER A 114 15.12 -28.02 -31.38
C SER A 114 16.18 -28.07 -30.26
N LEU A 115 17.26 -27.28 -30.40
CA LEU A 115 18.26 -27.18 -29.34
C LEU A 115 17.68 -26.38 -28.15
N SER A 116 17.74 -26.94 -26.96
CA SER A 116 17.37 -26.23 -25.74
C SER A 116 18.40 -25.16 -25.37
N ILE A 117 17.98 -24.17 -24.55
CA ILE A 117 18.93 -23.17 -24.00
C ILE A 117 20.05 -23.86 -23.19
N GLU A 118 19.73 -24.90 -22.43
CA GLU A 118 20.71 -25.67 -21.67
C GLU A 118 21.74 -26.29 -22.59
N SER A 119 21.35 -26.85 -23.75
CA SER A 119 22.25 -27.41 -24.75
C SER A 119 23.16 -26.34 -25.37
N ILE A 120 22.62 -25.14 -25.62
CA ILE A 120 23.41 -24.00 -26.16
C ILE A 120 24.46 -23.52 -25.13
N LEU A 121 24.09 -23.39 -23.86
CA LEU A 121 25.03 -23.04 -22.81
C LEU A 121 26.09 -24.14 -22.58
N ARG A 122 25.67 -25.40 -22.72
CA ARG A 122 26.60 -26.53 -22.69
C ARG A 122 27.59 -26.50 -23.87
N ALA A 123 27.10 -26.14 -25.07
CA ALA A 123 27.99 -25.95 -26.22
C ALA A 123 28.99 -24.79 -25.99
N ALA A 124 28.54 -23.71 -25.38
CA ALA A 124 29.42 -22.59 -25.02
C ALA A 124 30.52 -23.00 -24.04
N GLU A 125 30.19 -23.83 -23.06
CA GLU A 125 31.15 -24.39 -22.09
C GLU A 125 32.17 -25.29 -22.77
N ILE A 126 31.71 -26.27 -23.59
CA ILE A 126 32.55 -27.27 -24.24
C ILE A 126 33.48 -26.61 -25.29
N PHE A 127 32.93 -25.62 -26.05
CA PHE A 127 33.68 -24.96 -27.13
C PHE A 127 34.44 -23.70 -26.64
N GLU A 128 34.50 -23.50 -25.33
CA GLU A 128 35.18 -22.38 -24.68
C GLU A 128 34.75 -21.02 -25.23
N VAL A 129 33.44 -20.87 -25.54
CA VAL A 129 32.85 -19.60 -25.94
C VAL A 129 32.45 -18.84 -24.71
N SER A 130 33.18 -17.74 -24.47
CA SER A 130 32.83 -16.83 -23.36
C SER A 130 31.44 -16.26 -23.50
N THR A 131 30.63 -16.32 -22.44
CA THR A 131 29.28 -15.75 -22.37
C THR A 131 28.98 -15.26 -20.95
N ASP A 132 28.17 -14.23 -20.87
CA ASP A 132 27.55 -13.73 -19.64
C ASP A 132 26.16 -14.31 -19.39
N VAL A 133 25.61 -15.06 -20.36
CA VAL A 133 24.29 -15.69 -20.28
C VAL A 133 24.29 -16.81 -19.25
N ILE A 134 23.31 -16.78 -18.36
CA ILE A 134 23.09 -17.77 -17.32
C ILE A 134 21.62 -18.19 -17.26
N LEU A 135 21.35 -19.37 -16.69
CA LEU A 135 20.00 -19.80 -16.32
C LEU A 135 19.79 -19.61 -14.83
N ILE A 136 18.64 -19.00 -14.49
CA ILE A 136 18.19 -18.80 -13.11
C ILE A 136 16.88 -19.54 -12.95
N ARG A 137 16.74 -20.27 -11.83
CA ARG A 137 15.52 -21.01 -11.47
C ARG A 137 14.89 -20.39 -10.24
N GLU A 138 13.60 -20.03 -10.36
CA GLU A 138 12.77 -19.52 -9.28
C GLU A 138 11.53 -20.41 -9.12
N GLY A 139 11.64 -21.41 -8.24
CA GLY A 139 10.63 -22.47 -8.12
C GLY A 139 10.53 -23.31 -9.40
N SER A 140 9.34 -23.32 -10.02
CA SER A 140 9.07 -23.96 -11.32
C SER A 140 9.54 -23.13 -12.51
N ASP A 141 9.69 -21.83 -12.33
CA ASP A 141 9.98 -20.88 -13.41
C ASP A 141 11.48 -20.82 -13.70
N VAL A 142 11.84 -20.79 -14.97
CA VAL A 142 13.23 -20.71 -15.44
C VAL A 142 13.42 -19.50 -16.34
N PHE A 143 14.48 -18.75 -16.08
CA PHE A 143 14.84 -17.54 -16.79
C PHE A 143 16.23 -17.62 -17.40
N VAL A 144 16.39 -16.97 -18.55
CA VAL A 144 17.68 -16.61 -19.13
C VAL A 144 18.04 -15.21 -18.67
N ASP A 145 19.19 -15.06 -18.01
CA ASP A 145 19.66 -13.76 -17.52
C ASP A 145 21.13 -13.53 -17.83
N GLN A 146 21.63 -12.34 -17.52
CA GLN A 146 23.05 -11.98 -17.60
C GLN A 146 23.70 -12.06 -16.21
N ARG A 147 24.90 -12.61 -16.16
CA ARG A 147 25.72 -12.60 -14.94
C ARG A 147 26.02 -11.18 -14.49
N GLY A 148 25.70 -10.87 -13.24
CA GLY A 148 25.94 -9.56 -12.65
C GLY A 148 24.93 -8.47 -13.03
N ARG A 149 23.77 -8.82 -13.61
CA ARG A 149 22.68 -7.87 -13.83
C ARG A 149 22.12 -7.34 -12.50
N ILE A 150 21.75 -6.07 -12.49
CA ILE A 150 21.09 -5.38 -11.37
C ILE A 150 19.83 -4.69 -11.92
N PRO A 151 18.63 -4.96 -11.37
CA PRO A 151 18.35 -6.04 -10.41
C PRO A 151 18.42 -7.42 -11.08
N SER A 152 18.84 -8.43 -10.32
CA SER A 152 18.76 -9.82 -10.74
C SER A 152 17.33 -10.34 -10.75
N VAL A 153 17.06 -11.43 -11.47
CA VAL A 153 15.74 -12.11 -11.43
C VAL A 153 15.33 -12.43 -9.99
N HIS A 154 16.24 -12.93 -9.17
CA HIS A 154 15.99 -13.29 -7.78
C HIS A 154 15.55 -12.08 -6.94
N GLU A 155 16.20 -10.93 -7.06
CA GLU A 155 15.83 -9.71 -6.34
C GLU A 155 14.45 -9.21 -6.75
N VAL A 156 14.12 -9.25 -8.04
CA VAL A 156 12.80 -8.86 -8.55
C VAL A 156 11.71 -9.78 -7.98
N VAL A 157 11.93 -11.10 -7.98
CA VAL A 157 10.94 -12.08 -7.49
C VAL A 157 10.71 -11.93 -5.98
N ILE A 158 11.78 -11.77 -5.19
CA ILE A 158 11.66 -11.55 -3.74
C ILE A 158 10.88 -10.26 -3.45
N ASP A 159 11.24 -9.16 -4.13
CA ASP A 159 10.57 -7.87 -3.92
C ASP A 159 9.11 -7.91 -4.36
N PHE A 160 8.79 -8.58 -5.47
CA PHE A 160 7.42 -8.81 -5.93
C PHE A 160 6.59 -9.56 -4.88
N ARG A 161 7.06 -10.70 -4.38
CA ARG A 161 6.37 -11.51 -3.36
C ARG A 161 6.16 -10.73 -2.07
N LYS A 162 7.18 -10.01 -1.60
CA LYS A 162 7.10 -9.17 -0.41
C LYS A 162 6.10 -8.03 -0.59
N ALA A 163 6.14 -7.34 -1.71
CA ALA A 163 5.28 -6.20 -1.98
C ALA A 163 3.81 -6.62 -2.18
N THR A 164 3.54 -7.71 -2.90
CA THR A 164 2.17 -8.22 -3.10
C THR A 164 1.58 -8.76 -1.80
N SER A 165 2.36 -9.46 -0.97
CA SER A 165 1.95 -9.87 0.37
C SER A 165 1.62 -8.69 1.29
N THR A 166 2.35 -7.58 1.17
CA THR A 166 2.18 -6.42 2.04
C THR A 166 1.08 -5.48 1.54
N SER A 167 1.08 -5.17 0.24
CA SER A 167 0.23 -4.12 -0.37
C SER A 167 -0.86 -4.67 -1.30
N GLY A 168 -0.86 -5.97 -1.58
CA GLY A 168 -1.80 -6.66 -2.49
C GLY A 168 -1.39 -6.61 -3.95
N CYS A 169 -0.85 -5.52 -4.44
CA CYS A 169 -0.37 -5.36 -5.81
C CYS A 169 0.90 -4.50 -5.84
N ILE A 170 1.59 -4.53 -6.95
CA ILE A 170 2.76 -3.68 -7.23
C ILE A 170 2.51 -2.79 -8.45
N ASN A 171 3.21 -1.66 -8.47
CA ASN A 171 3.39 -0.86 -9.68
C ASN A 171 4.83 -1.03 -10.15
N VAL A 172 5.02 -1.35 -11.42
CA VAL A 172 6.33 -1.67 -12.03
C VAL A 172 7.30 -0.50 -11.93
N ASP A 173 6.85 0.73 -12.18
CA ASP A 173 7.73 1.90 -12.15
C ASP A 173 8.22 2.20 -10.73
N ARG A 174 7.33 2.07 -9.73
CA ARG A 174 7.72 2.20 -8.31
C ARG A 174 8.68 1.10 -7.88
N MET A 175 8.49 -0.10 -8.40
CA MET A 175 9.38 -1.22 -8.15
C MET A 175 10.75 -0.98 -8.77
N SER A 176 10.78 -0.50 -10.02
CA SER A 176 12.02 -0.09 -10.72
C SER A 176 12.79 0.95 -9.91
N LEU A 177 12.12 2.01 -9.46
CA LEU A 177 12.73 3.06 -8.63
C LEU A 177 13.29 2.50 -7.32
N ARG A 178 12.56 1.61 -6.65
CA ARG A 178 12.98 1.01 -5.37
C ARG A 178 14.21 0.12 -5.51
N LEU A 179 14.26 -0.70 -6.57
CA LEU A 179 15.34 -1.65 -6.79
C LEU A 179 16.63 -1.03 -7.30
N THR A 180 16.55 0.08 -8.03
CA THR A 180 17.70 0.66 -8.72
C THR A 180 18.05 2.07 -8.31
N GLY A 181 17.20 2.73 -7.52
CA GLY A 181 17.41 4.11 -7.10
C GLY A 181 17.28 5.15 -8.23
N GLY A 182 16.71 4.78 -9.39
CA GLY A 182 16.44 5.74 -10.46
C GLY A 182 16.75 5.26 -11.88
N LEU A 183 17.39 4.12 -12.07
CA LEU A 183 17.54 3.52 -13.39
C LEU A 183 16.21 2.90 -13.83
N ASP A 184 15.78 3.17 -15.06
CA ASP A 184 14.58 2.55 -15.63
C ASP A 184 14.86 1.10 -16.05
N VAL A 185 14.38 0.17 -15.26
CA VAL A 185 14.44 -1.28 -15.51
C VAL A 185 13.05 -1.88 -15.68
N SER A 186 12.02 -1.07 -15.92
CA SER A 186 10.61 -1.48 -16.01
C SER A 186 10.39 -2.62 -17.00
N ARG A 187 11.02 -2.58 -18.17
CA ARG A 187 10.94 -3.66 -19.17
C ARG A 187 11.51 -4.98 -18.68
N ALA A 188 12.62 -4.93 -17.93
CA ALA A 188 13.21 -6.14 -17.37
C ALA A 188 12.29 -6.74 -16.31
N ILE A 189 11.72 -5.91 -15.43
CA ILE A 189 10.74 -6.32 -14.44
C ILE A 189 9.50 -6.93 -15.13
N GLN A 190 8.95 -6.26 -16.15
CA GLN A 190 7.81 -6.79 -16.92
C GLN A 190 8.10 -8.16 -17.53
N SER A 191 9.29 -8.35 -18.11
CA SER A 191 9.72 -9.62 -18.67
C SER A 191 9.80 -10.72 -17.61
N ILE A 192 10.38 -10.42 -16.44
CA ILE A 192 10.49 -11.37 -15.32
C ILE A 192 9.09 -11.72 -14.80
N LEU A 193 8.27 -10.73 -14.47
CA LEU A 193 6.93 -10.97 -13.94
C LEU A 193 6.04 -11.70 -14.95
N GLY A 194 6.15 -11.39 -16.24
CA GLY A 194 5.45 -12.11 -17.31
C GLY A 194 5.85 -13.59 -17.44
N GLY A 195 6.99 -13.97 -16.89
CA GLY A 195 7.49 -15.35 -16.84
C GLY A 195 7.10 -16.12 -15.58
N LEU A 196 6.58 -15.46 -14.54
CA LEU A 196 6.15 -16.11 -13.30
C LEU A 196 4.72 -16.64 -13.43
N GLU A 197 4.50 -17.91 -13.09
CA GLU A 197 3.17 -18.52 -13.07
C GLU A 197 2.23 -17.86 -12.05
N GLU A 198 2.78 -17.34 -10.96
CA GLU A 198 2.04 -16.69 -9.89
C GLU A 198 1.67 -15.22 -10.17
N ALA A 199 2.26 -14.58 -11.18
CA ALA A 199 2.04 -13.16 -11.45
C ALA A 199 0.87 -12.94 -12.43
N ILE A 200 -0.03 -12.04 -12.06
CA ILE A 200 -1.16 -11.60 -12.90
C ILE A 200 -1.06 -10.11 -13.15
N TRP A 201 -1.25 -9.71 -14.40
CA TRP A 201 -1.38 -8.32 -14.80
C TRP A 201 -2.79 -7.81 -14.54
N LEU A 202 -2.88 -6.65 -13.88
CA LEU A 202 -4.16 -5.99 -13.57
C LEU A 202 -4.56 -4.95 -14.62
N ASP A 203 -3.67 -4.64 -15.55
CA ASP A 203 -3.89 -3.69 -16.63
C ASP A 203 -3.23 -4.16 -17.94
N SER A 204 -3.76 -3.71 -19.07
CA SER A 204 -3.23 -4.06 -20.40
C SER A 204 -1.84 -3.48 -20.70
N ALA A 205 -1.47 -2.41 -20.00
CA ALA A 205 -0.15 -1.77 -20.14
C ALA A 205 0.95 -2.52 -19.38
N GLN A 206 0.60 -3.55 -18.61
CA GLN A 206 1.52 -4.31 -17.76
C GLN A 206 2.29 -3.43 -16.77
N THR A 207 1.62 -2.42 -16.23
CA THR A 207 2.19 -1.52 -15.22
C THR A 207 1.82 -1.93 -13.79
N TRP A 208 0.75 -2.72 -13.63
CA TRP A 208 0.30 -3.22 -12.35
C TRP A 208 0.19 -4.74 -12.34
N ALA A 209 0.76 -5.36 -11.32
CA ALA A 209 0.70 -6.81 -11.15
C ALA A 209 0.36 -7.20 -9.71
N CYS A 210 -0.23 -8.38 -9.54
CA CYS A 210 -0.47 -9.02 -8.26
C CYS A 210 -0.06 -10.49 -8.30
N SER A 211 0.01 -11.14 -7.13
CA SER A 211 0.26 -12.59 -7.04
C SER A 211 -1.06 -13.34 -6.86
N LEU A 212 -1.19 -14.47 -7.55
CA LEU A 212 -2.32 -15.42 -7.36
C LEU A 212 -2.31 -16.10 -5.99
N LEU A 213 -1.14 -16.16 -5.35
CA LEU A 213 -0.91 -16.93 -4.14
C LEU A 213 -0.45 -16.03 -2.96
N PRO A 214 -1.11 -14.89 -2.68
CA PRO A 214 -0.73 -14.15 -1.49
C PRO A 214 -1.26 -14.90 -0.27
N GLU A 215 -0.39 -15.50 0.52
CA GLU A 215 -0.77 -16.06 1.83
C GLU A 215 -1.48 -15.02 2.71
N ARG A 216 -1.17 -13.73 2.52
CA ARG A 216 -1.80 -12.58 3.19
C ARG A 216 -1.71 -11.36 2.27
N SER A 217 -2.84 -10.78 1.89
CA SER A 217 -2.90 -9.51 1.17
C SER A 217 -3.62 -8.48 2.04
N ARG A 218 -2.95 -7.37 2.36
CA ARG A 218 -3.62 -6.28 3.10
C ARG A 218 -4.76 -5.68 2.30
N LEU A 219 -4.56 -5.49 1.01
CA LEU A 219 -5.58 -4.92 0.13
C LEU A 219 -6.83 -5.80 0.11
N ASP A 220 -6.66 -7.11 -0.08
CA ASP A 220 -7.76 -8.07 -0.04
C ASP A 220 -8.47 -8.07 1.32
N ASN A 221 -7.72 -8.07 2.41
CA ASN A 221 -8.28 -8.00 3.76
C ASN A 221 -9.11 -6.72 3.98
N ILE A 222 -8.67 -5.56 3.46
CA ILE A 222 -9.41 -4.31 3.56
C ILE A 222 -10.68 -4.35 2.70
N VAL A 223 -10.58 -4.86 1.47
CA VAL A 223 -11.74 -5.06 0.59
C VAL A 223 -12.79 -5.93 1.29
N ASN A 224 -12.37 -7.07 1.84
CA ASN A 224 -13.27 -7.98 2.56
C ASN A 224 -13.84 -7.35 3.84
N LYS A 225 -13.08 -6.52 4.58
CA LYS A 225 -13.60 -5.75 5.72
C LYS A 225 -14.70 -4.79 5.32
N VAL A 226 -14.46 -3.99 4.29
CA VAL A 226 -15.45 -3.04 3.78
C VAL A 226 -16.71 -3.77 3.34
N LEU A 227 -16.55 -4.85 2.59
CA LEU A 227 -17.68 -5.66 2.15
C LEU A 227 -18.35 -6.47 3.29
N SER A 228 -17.74 -6.58 4.46
CA SER A 228 -18.41 -7.15 5.64
C SER A 228 -19.49 -6.22 6.19
N VAL A 229 -19.38 -4.92 5.99
CA VAL A 229 -20.34 -3.91 6.49
C VAL A 229 -21.26 -3.36 5.37
N SER A 230 -20.86 -3.49 4.11
CA SER A 230 -21.66 -3.05 2.96
C SER A 230 -21.78 -4.19 1.95
N GLU A 231 -22.99 -4.51 1.48
CA GLU A 231 -23.19 -5.56 0.46
C GLU A 231 -22.75 -5.11 -0.92
N THR A 232 -22.88 -3.83 -1.17
CA THR A 232 -22.49 -3.17 -2.42
C THR A 232 -21.85 -1.83 -2.11
N ILE A 233 -20.82 -1.47 -2.88
CA ILE A 233 -20.13 -0.19 -2.71
C ILE A 233 -19.61 0.30 -4.06
N HIS A 234 -19.65 1.60 -4.30
CA HIS A 234 -19.03 2.17 -5.49
C HIS A 234 -17.50 2.07 -5.39
N ILE A 235 -16.83 1.74 -6.50
CA ILE A 235 -15.37 1.53 -6.53
C ILE A 235 -14.56 2.74 -6.05
N SER A 236 -15.08 3.96 -6.27
CA SER A 236 -14.45 5.19 -5.77
C SER A 236 -14.52 5.29 -4.25
N GLU A 237 -15.65 4.92 -3.64
CA GLU A 237 -15.81 4.90 -2.18
C GLU A 237 -14.96 3.81 -1.54
N LEU A 238 -14.91 2.62 -2.15
CA LEU A 238 -14.00 1.56 -1.73
C LEU A 238 -12.55 2.05 -1.75
N ARG A 239 -12.16 2.76 -2.82
CA ARG A 239 -10.81 3.33 -2.92
C ARG A 239 -10.54 4.36 -1.83
N GLN A 240 -11.50 5.23 -1.50
CA GLN A 240 -11.38 6.19 -0.41
C GLN A 240 -11.27 5.49 0.96
N ALA A 241 -12.06 4.43 1.18
CA ALA A 241 -11.98 3.62 2.39
C ALA A 241 -10.58 2.98 2.57
N ILE A 242 -9.98 2.49 1.47
CA ILE A 242 -8.62 1.94 1.49
C ILE A 242 -7.59 3.04 1.81
N LEU A 243 -7.74 4.25 1.24
CA LEU A 243 -6.84 5.39 1.48
C LEU A 243 -6.83 5.85 2.94
N ARG A 244 -7.93 5.66 3.68
CA ARG A 244 -8.00 5.99 5.11
C ARG A 244 -7.11 5.08 5.96
N TYR A 245 -6.81 3.87 5.50
CA TYR A 245 -6.03 2.93 6.30
C TYR A 245 -4.54 3.31 6.26
N TYR A 246 -4.02 3.83 7.37
CA TYR A 246 -2.66 4.40 7.49
C TYR A 246 -1.51 3.47 7.10
N ARG A 247 -1.74 2.13 7.13
CA ARG A 247 -0.70 1.13 6.77
C ARG A 247 -0.62 0.85 5.28
N VAL A 248 -1.43 1.52 4.45
CA VAL A 248 -1.38 1.38 2.99
C VAL A 248 -0.59 2.55 2.42
N SER A 249 0.60 2.27 1.91
CA SER A 249 1.51 3.29 1.35
C SER A 249 1.06 3.82 -0.02
N PHE A 250 0.18 3.12 -0.71
CA PHE A 250 -0.40 3.53 -1.98
C PHE A 250 -1.67 2.73 -2.29
N VAL A 251 -2.56 3.31 -3.07
CA VAL A 251 -3.78 2.66 -3.54
C VAL A 251 -3.80 2.71 -5.07
N PRO A 252 -4.05 1.59 -5.75
CA PRO A 252 -4.08 1.55 -7.20
C PRO A 252 -5.18 2.45 -7.78
N PRO A 253 -5.07 2.88 -9.05
CA PRO A 253 -6.16 3.55 -9.77
C PRO A 253 -7.44 2.70 -9.79
N GLN A 254 -8.60 3.34 -9.94
CA GLN A 254 -9.88 2.64 -9.90
C GLN A 254 -9.99 1.45 -10.88
N PRO A 255 -9.56 1.55 -12.15
CA PRO A 255 -9.62 0.39 -13.06
C PRO A 255 -8.78 -0.78 -12.61
N VAL A 256 -7.58 -0.51 -12.07
CA VAL A 256 -6.68 -1.54 -11.53
C VAL A 256 -7.24 -2.16 -10.25
N LEU A 257 -7.83 -1.32 -9.38
CA LEU A 257 -8.51 -1.81 -8.18
C LEU A 257 -9.70 -2.71 -8.54
N ALA A 258 -10.49 -2.34 -9.55
CA ALA A 258 -11.60 -3.17 -10.04
C ALA A 258 -11.09 -4.54 -10.53
N SER A 259 -10.05 -4.55 -11.36
CA SER A 259 -9.42 -5.79 -11.83
C SER A 259 -8.90 -6.65 -10.68
N PHE A 260 -8.27 -6.03 -9.65
CA PHE A 260 -7.80 -6.73 -8.46
C PHE A 260 -8.97 -7.37 -7.68
N VAL A 261 -10.04 -6.61 -7.46
CA VAL A 261 -11.23 -7.06 -6.73
C VAL A 261 -11.89 -8.26 -7.42
N GLU A 262 -11.97 -8.25 -8.75
CA GLU A 262 -12.53 -9.37 -9.52
C GLU A 262 -11.62 -10.59 -9.53
N THR A 263 -10.32 -10.38 -9.73
CA THR A 263 -9.36 -11.47 -9.98
C THR A 263 -8.92 -12.15 -8.68
N ILE A 264 -8.64 -11.36 -7.64
CA ILE A 264 -8.06 -11.86 -6.39
C ILE A 264 -9.11 -12.03 -5.30
N SER A 265 -9.93 -10.99 -5.06
CA SER A 265 -10.93 -11.04 -3.99
C SER A 265 -12.18 -11.82 -4.37
N GLY A 266 -12.37 -12.14 -5.66
CA GLY A 266 -13.50 -12.96 -6.13
C GLY A 266 -14.85 -12.28 -6.03
N HIS A 267 -14.88 -10.94 -6.02
CA HIS A 267 -16.09 -10.12 -6.06
C HIS A 267 -16.42 -9.71 -7.50
N CYS A 268 -17.60 -9.17 -7.73
CA CYS A 268 -18.02 -8.73 -9.05
C CYS A 268 -18.08 -7.22 -9.12
N VAL A 269 -17.55 -6.63 -10.19
CA VAL A 269 -17.64 -5.18 -10.45
C VAL A 269 -18.53 -4.95 -11.67
N ARG A 270 -19.66 -4.22 -11.50
CA ARG A 270 -20.60 -3.87 -12.57
C ARG A 270 -20.98 -2.40 -12.46
N ASP A 271 -20.86 -1.67 -13.55
CA ASP A 271 -21.20 -0.24 -13.61
C ASP A 271 -20.55 0.60 -12.50
N GLY A 272 -19.31 0.25 -12.15
CA GLY A 272 -18.57 0.90 -11.06
C GLY A 272 -18.98 0.45 -9.65
N MET A 273 -19.96 -0.42 -9.50
CA MET A 273 -20.38 -1.00 -8.23
C MET A 273 -19.70 -2.34 -7.98
N VAL A 274 -19.10 -2.47 -6.83
CA VAL A 274 -18.54 -3.73 -6.29
C VAL A 274 -19.65 -4.46 -5.54
N HIS A 275 -19.88 -5.72 -5.89
CA HIS A 275 -20.86 -6.60 -5.26
C HIS A 275 -20.14 -7.78 -4.61
N ARG A 276 -20.62 -8.20 -3.44
CA ARG A 276 -20.09 -9.41 -2.78
C ARG A 276 -20.16 -10.61 -3.73
N GLY A 277 -19.06 -11.34 -3.82
CA GLY A 277 -19.03 -12.62 -4.55
C GLY A 277 -19.80 -13.71 -3.83
N SER A 278 -20.23 -14.74 -4.57
CA SER A 278 -21.01 -15.86 -4.01
C SER A 278 -20.27 -16.69 -2.94
N ARG A 279 -18.96 -16.61 -2.89
CA ARG A 279 -18.09 -17.29 -1.92
C ARG A 279 -17.59 -16.38 -0.81
N PHE A 280 -18.15 -15.17 -0.70
CA PHE A 280 -17.72 -14.21 0.31
C PHE A 280 -17.97 -14.75 1.72
N VAL A 281 -16.96 -14.69 2.56
CA VAL A 281 -17.05 -14.96 3.98
C VAL A 281 -16.73 -13.65 4.72
N PRO A 282 -17.63 -13.16 5.60
CA PRO A 282 -17.39 -11.95 6.35
C PRO A 282 -16.06 -12.02 7.11
N THR A 283 -15.25 -10.98 6.97
CA THR A 283 -14.00 -10.88 7.73
C THR A 283 -14.30 -10.59 9.20
N ASN A 284 -13.57 -11.22 10.10
CA ASN A 284 -13.66 -10.94 11.51
C ASN A 284 -13.20 -9.50 11.78
N LEU A 285 -14.12 -8.64 12.19
CA LEU A 285 -13.82 -7.27 12.61
C LEU A 285 -13.18 -7.33 14.01
N GLY A 286 -12.25 -6.42 14.29
CA GLY A 286 -11.73 -6.26 15.66
C GLY A 286 -12.80 -5.70 16.59
N ASP A 287 -12.55 -5.78 17.91
CA ASP A 287 -13.53 -5.37 18.94
C ASP A 287 -14.03 -3.94 18.75
N VAL A 288 -13.15 -3.01 18.42
CA VAL A 288 -13.48 -1.59 18.18
C VAL A 288 -14.34 -1.42 16.93
N GLU A 289 -13.99 -2.10 15.83
CA GLU A 289 -14.76 -2.05 14.59
C GLU A 289 -16.13 -2.71 14.76
N SER A 290 -16.21 -3.78 15.54
CA SER A 290 -17.47 -4.44 15.89
C SER A 290 -18.37 -3.51 16.72
N ALA A 291 -17.80 -2.74 17.66
CA ALA A 291 -18.53 -1.75 18.43
C ALA A 291 -19.07 -0.61 17.54
N PHE A 292 -18.29 -0.15 16.55
CA PHE A 292 -18.78 0.83 15.57
C PHE A 292 -19.96 0.29 14.77
N VAL A 293 -19.85 -0.95 14.26
CA VAL A 293 -20.95 -1.59 13.53
C VAL A 293 -22.19 -1.70 14.41
N ALA A 294 -22.06 -2.13 15.66
CA ALA A 294 -23.17 -2.20 16.61
C ALA A 294 -23.80 -0.81 16.86
N CYS A 295 -22.97 0.23 17.05
CA CYS A 295 -23.44 1.60 17.23
C CYS A 295 -24.30 2.08 16.04
N PHE A 296 -23.78 1.95 14.81
CA PHE A 296 -24.49 2.38 13.61
C PHE A 296 -25.72 1.53 13.30
N HIS A 297 -25.74 0.27 13.69
CA HIS A 297 -26.94 -0.58 13.54
C HIS A 297 -28.02 -0.23 14.54
N GLU A 298 -27.67 0.13 15.78
CA GLU A 298 -28.61 0.44 16.84
C GLU A 298 -29.16 1.87 16.73
N LEU A 299 -28.28 2.85 16.42
CA LEU A 299 -28.62 4.28 16.44
C LEU A 299 -28.85 4.89 15.05
N GLY A 300 -28.55 4.14 13.99
CA GLY A 300 -28.64 4.60 12.61
C GLY A 300 -27.30 5.14 12.05
N SER A 301 -27.34 5.63 10.81
CA SER A 301 -26.19 6.24 10.12
C SER A 301 -26.74 7.37 9.22
N PRO A 302 -26.14 8.57 9.21
CA PRO A 302 -24.92 8.97 9.93
C PRO A 302 -25.16 9.38 11.40
N LEU A 303 -24.06 9.44 12.17
CA LEU A 303 -24.08 9.86 13.58
C LEU A 303 -22.99 10.92 13.84
N ARG A 304 -23.21 11.74 14.88
CA ARG A 304 -22.18 12.62 15.40
C ARG A 304 -21.11 11.85 16.15
N ARG A 305 -19.88 12.36 16.12
CA ARG A 305 -18.74 11.77 16.83
C ARG A 305 -19.05 11.53 18.29
N GLU A 306 -19.62 12.49 18.98
CA GLU A 306 -19.96 12.45 20.40
C GLU A 306 -20.87 11.25 20.74
N VAL A 307 -21.88 11.01 19.91
CA VAL A 307 -22.81 9.88 20.08
C VAL A 307 -22.09 8.53 19.91
N ILE A 308 -21.17 8.44 18.93
CA ILE A 308 -20.38 7.23 18.69
C ILE A 308 -19.39 7.01 19.85
N GLU A 309 -18.78 8.09 20.33
CA GLU A 309 -17.85 8.08 21.46
C GLU A 309 -18.53 7.57 22.73
N ASP A 310 -19.67 8.13 23.08
CA ASP A 310 -20.46 7.75 24.23
C ASP A 310 -20.83 6.26 24.17
N PHE A 311 -21.36 5.82 23.05
CA PHE A 311 -21.74 4.44 22.85
C PHE A 311 -20.54 3.48 22.98
N CYS A 312 -19.40 3.81 22.38
CA CYS A 312 -18.23 2.94 22.37
C CYS A 312 -17.49 2.93 23.71
N ILE A 313 -17.35 4.08 24.37
CA ILE A 313 -16.62 4.18 25.63
C ILE A 313 -17.48 3.65 26.79
N ASP A 314 -18.72 4.09 26.92
CA ASP A 314 -19.56 3.75 28.06
C ASP A 314 -20.03 2.29 28.02
N ARG A 315 -20.40 1.78 26.84
CA ARG A 315 -20.94 0.43 26.70
C ARG A 315 -19.89 -0.66 26.48
N TYR A 316 -18.82 -0.34 25.73
CA TYR A 316 -17.78 -1.31 25.37
C TYR A 316 -16.45 -1.07 26.06
N SER A 317 -16.33 -0.05 26.93
CA SER A 317 -15.12 0.31 27.67
C SER A 317 -13.90 0.51 26.76
N ILE A 318 -14.10 1.03 25.55
CA ILE A 318 -13.02 1.27 24.60
C ILE A 318 -12.21 2.47 25.10
N ASN A 319 -10.89 2.33 25.13
CA ASN A 319 -10.01 3.44 25.47
C ASN A 319 -10.18 4.58 24.45
N ALA A 320 -10.29 5.81 24.93
CA ALA A 320 -10.55 6.97 24.08
C ALA A 320 -9.49 7.18 22.98
N ASN A 321 -8.19 6.99 23.28
CA ASN A 321 -7.15 7.13 22.26
C ASN A 321 -7.30 6.07 21.16
N THR A 322 -7.62 4.84 21.54
CA THR A 322 -7.91 3.75 20.59
C THR A 322 -9.15 4.08 19.75
N PHE A 323 -10.22 4.61 20.37
CA PHE A 323 -11.42 5.06 19.69
C PHE A 323 -11.10 6.07 18.56
N TYR A 324 -10.36 7.14 18.88
CA TYR A 324 -10.01 8.17 17.90
C TYR A 324 -9.14 7.65 16.76
N VAL A 325 -8.16 6.78 17.05
CA VAL A 325 -7.33 6.13 16.02
C VAL A 325 -8.19 5.32 15.06
N TYR A 326 -9.10 4.50 15.58
CA TYR A 326 -9.96 3.70 14.73
C TYR A 326 -11.01 4.53 13.98
N LEU A 327 -11.58 5.55 14.61
CA LEU A 327 -12.52 6.48 13.96
C LEU A 327 -11.86 7.19 12.77
N SER A 328 -10.58 7.55 12.91
CA SER A 328 -9.82 8.23 11.86
C SER A 328 -9.34 7.31 10.75
N TYR A 329 -8.91 6.08 11.07
CA TYR A 329 -8.18 5.22 10.15
C TYR A 329 -8.88 3.91 9.77
N SER A 330 -10.00 3.55 10.38
CA SER A 330 -10.71 2.33 10.01
C SER A 330 -11.33 2.45 8.61
N PRO A 331 -11.15 1.43 7.75
CA PRO A 331 -11.69 1.45 6.39
C PRO A 331 -13.21 1.26 6.34
N ILE A 332 -13.85 0.83 7.45
CA ILE A 332 -15.32 0.62 7.50
C ILE A 332 -16.10 1.86 7.91
N VAL A 333 -15.42 2.91 8.39
CA VAL A 333 -16.05 4.17 8.79
C VAL A 333 -15.72 5.24 7.77
N GLN A 334 -16.67 6.08 7.40
CA GLN A 334 -16.46 7.25 6.55
C GLN A 334 -16.78 8.54 7.29
N LYS A 335 -15.96 9.57 7.09
CA LYS A 335 -16.27 10.94 7.50
C LYS A 335 -17.20 11.55 6.44
N ILE A 336 -18.37 11.98 6.84
CA ILE A 336 -19.41 12.53 5.94
C ILE A 336 -19.43 14.05 6.01
N GLY A 337 -19.17 14.60 7.19
CA GLY A 337 -19.07 16.04 7.48
C GLY A 337 -18.22 16.29 8.70
N THR A 338 -18.11 17.54 9.13
CA THR A 338 -17.31 17.91 10.31
C THR A 338 -17.92 17.30 11.58
N GLY A 339 -17.19 16.30 12.15
CA GLY A 339 -17.67 15.54 13.31
C GLY A 339 -18.83 14.58 13.02
N ILE A 340 -19.14 14.29 11.75
CA ILE A 340 -20.22 13.40 11.32
C ILE A 340 -19.63 12.19 10.60
N TYR A 341 -20.01 11.01 11.06
CA TYR A 341 -19.47 9.75 10.57
C TYR A 341 -20.58 8.75 10.23
N GLY A 342 -20.29 7.82 9.36
CA GLY A 342 -21.18 6.71 9.00
C GLY A 342 -20.41 5.47 8.61
N LEU A 343 -21.09 4.36 8.43
CA LEU A 343 -20.50 3.16 7.81
C LEU A 343 -20.28 3.43 6.30
N VAL A 344 -19.19 2.93 5.79
CA VAL A 344 -18.88 2.99 4.37
C VAL A 344 -19.96 2.28 3.57
N GLY A 345 -20.43 2.91 2.49
CA GLY A 345 -21.53 2.42 1.65
C GLY A 345 -22.94 2.60 2.24
N ALA A 346 -23.08 3.23 3.43
CA ALA A 346 -24.39 3.56 3.98
C ALA A 346 -25.01 4.72 3.20
N HIS A 347 -26.31 4.63 2.91
CA HIS A 347 -27.05 5.72 2.29
C HIS A 347 -27.19 6.89 3.26
N VAL A 348 -26.71 8.06 2.83
CA VAL A 348 -26.86 9.32 3.57
C VAL A 348 -27.95 10.16 2.87
N PRO A 349 -29.10 10.42 3.52
CA PRO A 349 -30.12 11.25 2.92
C PRO A 349 -29.61 12.67 2.65
N VAL A 350 -30.07 13.26 1.53
CA VAL A 350 -29.71 14.64 1.17
C VAL A 350 -30.25 15.59 2.27
N GLY A 351 -29.41 16.54 2.68
CA GLY A 351 -29.76 17.51 3.72
C GLY A 351 -29.45 17.09 5.16
N THR A 352 -29.00 15.82 5.37
CA THR A 352 -28.69 15.33 6.72
C THR A 352 -27.46 16.02 7.31
N VAL A 353 -26.43 16.29 6.49
CA VAL A 353 -25.22 16.98 6.94
C VAL A 353 -25.54 18.41 7.37
N GLU A 354 -26.31 19.14 6.54
CA GLU A 354 -26.75 20.51 6.81
C GLU A 354 -27.62 20.57 8.07
N GLN A 355 -28.46 19.56 8.29
CA GLN A 355 -29.26 19.46 9.51
C GLN A 355 -28.38 19.31 10.75
N PHE A 356 -27.40 18.36 10.74
CA PHE A 356 -26.48 18.17 11.86
C PHE A 356 -25.60 19.40 12.11
N GLU A 357 -25.17 20.09 11.06
CA GLU A 357 -24.38 21.32 11.19
C GLU A 357 -25.25 22.49 11.78
N ALA A 358 -26.51 22.59 11.37
CA ALA A 358 -27.44 23.56 11.92
C ALA A 358 -27.74 23.28 13.41
N GLU A 359 -27.95 22.02 13.76
CA GLU A 359 -28.16 21.62 15.14
C GLU A 359 -26.90 21.89 16.00
N LYS A 360 -25.70 21.58 15.48
CA LYS A 360 -24.43 21.88 16.16
C LYS A 360 -24.26 23.38 16.40
N LYS A 361 -24.56 24.22 15.41
CA LYS A 361 -24.56 25.71 15.58
C LYS A 361 -25.53 26.17 16.63
N ALA A 362 -26.69 25.54 16.76
CA ALA A 362 -27.66 25.84 17.79
C ALA A 362 -27.20 25.38 19.20
N GLU A 363 -26.48 24.27 19.29
CA GLU A 363 -25.95 23.74 20.57
C GLU A 363 -24.74 24.51 21.10
N VAL A 364 -23.84 25.02 20.21
CA VAL A 364 -22.69 25.83 20.60
C VAL A 364 -23.13 27.28 20.83
N ARG A 365 -23.78 27.52 21.97
CA ARG A 365 -24.09 28.89 22.42
C ARG A 365 -22.84 29.42 23.15
N THR A 366 -22.28 30.49 22.60
CA THR A 366 -21.19 31.24 23.22
C THR A 366 -21.60 32.71 23.28
N GLU A 367 -21.54 33.27 24.45
CA GLU A 367 -21.91 34.67 24.67
C GLU A 367 -20.81 35.39 25.44
N HIS A 368 -20.68 36.69 25.24
CA HIS A 368 -19.71 37.52 25.94
C HIS A 368 -20.23 38.98 26.01
N GLY A 369 -19.69 39.71 26.95
CA GLY A 369 -20.06 41.10 27.14
C GLY A 369 -19.46 41.69 28.42
N TRP A 370 -20.03 42.81 28.85
CA TRP A 370 -19.67 43.45 30.10
C TRP A 370 -20.83 43.33 31.09
N ASP A 371 -20.52 42.97 32.34
CA ASP A 371 -21.53 42.94 33.41
C ASP A 371 -21.79 44.35 33.99
N LYS A 372 -22.79 44.45 34.87
CA LYS A 372 -23.14 45.71 35.51
C LYS A 372 -22.06 46.31 36.39
N ALA A 373 -21.09 45.50 36.82
CA ALA A 373 -19.92 45.88 37.59
C ALA A 373 -18.72 46.29 36.71
N GLY A 374 -18.87 46.28 35.36
CA GLY A 374 -17.84 46.63 34.41
C GLY A 374 -16.77 45.52 34.23
N ARG A 375 -17.10 44.28 34.57
CA ARG A 375 -16.21 43.14 34.35
C ARG A 375 -16.55 42.50 32.99
N LEU A 376 -15.51 42.14 32.22
CA LEU A 376 -15.68 41.37 31.00
C LEU A 376 -16.08 39.92 31.35
N TRP A 377 -17.07 39.40 30.70
CA TRP A 377 -17.47 38.00 30.86
C TRP A 377 -17.55 37.26 29.53
N PHE A 378 -17.45 35.96 29.63
CA PHE A 378 -17.55 35.00 28.54
C PHE A 378 -18.27 33.77 29.08
N ALA A 379 -19.29 33.30 28.38
CA ALA A 379 -20.01 32.07 28.72
C ALA A 379 -20.08 31.14 27.53
N THR A 380 -19.85 29.86 27.75
CA THR A 380 -19.93 28.84 26.71
C THR A 380 -20.43 27.52 27.28
N ARG A 381 -21.12 26.74 26.44
CA ARG A 381 -21.56 25.41 26.81
C ARG A 381 -20.38 24.43 26.77
N LEU A 382 -20.27 23.59 27.79
CA LEU A 382 -19.23 22.60 27.92
C LEU A 382 -19.49 21.41 27.01
N SER A 383 -18.48 20.98 26.27
CA SER A 383 -18.43 19.69 25.57
C SER A 383 -17.57 18.71 26.36
N ARG A 384 -17.74 17.39 26.13
CA ARG A 384 -16.83 16.40 26.73
C ARG A 384 -15.38 16.64 26.38
N MET A 385 -15.10 17.08 25.15
CA MET A 385 -13.75 17.40 24.70
C MET A 385 -13.17 18.59 25.48
N SER A 386 -13.93 19.67 25.60
CA SER A 386 -13.47 20.85 26.36
C SER A 386 -13.22 20.55 27.84
N ILE A 387 -14.05 19.73 28.46
CA ILE A 387 -13.84 19.27 29.84
C ILE A 387 -12.53 18.46 29.95
N ARG A 388 -12.33 17.52 29.04
CA ARG A 388 -11.18 16.61 29.05
C ARG A 388 -9.87 17.31 28.74
N MET A 389 -9.87 18.18 27.71
CA MET A 389 -8.66 18.89 27.27
C MET A 389 -8.37 20.13 28.12
N GLY A 390 -9.40 20.71 28.73
CA GLY A 390 -9.27 21.95 29.52
C GLY A 390 -8.86 23.17 28.69
N ILE A 391 -9.09 23.11 27.38
CA ILE A 391 -8.76 24.17 26.43
C ILE A 391 -10.06 24.78 25.91
N PHE A 392 -10.17 26.11 25.95
CA PHE A 392 -11.34 26.87 25.53
C PHE A 392 -10.93 27.97 24.57
N TYR A 393 -11.61 28.01 23.42
CA TYR A 393 -11.45 29.12 22.48
C TYR A 393 -12.29 30.31 22.93
N LEU A 394 -11.66 31.46 23.00
CA LEU A 394 -12.32 32.71 23.36
C LEU A 394 -12.69 33.48 22.11
N PRO A 395 -13.87 34.19 22.11
CA PRO A 395 -14.17 35.15 21.06
C PRO A 395 -13.03 36.17 20.93
N SER A 396 -12.70 36.59 19.70
CA SER A 396 -11.58 37.50 19.44
C SER A 396 -11.59 38.75 20.27
N PHE A 397 -12.77 39.30 20.55
CA PHE A 397 -12.93 40.44 21.43
C PHE A 397 -12.46 40.15 22.86
N VAL A 398 -12.88 39.03 23.45
CA VAL A 398 -12.47 38.60 24.80
C VAL A 398 -10.99 38.30 24.81
N LEU A 399 -10.51 37.52 23.83
CA LEU A 399 -9.12 37.12 23.70
C LEU A 399 -8.17 38.34 23.69
N ASN A 400 -8.45 39.32 22.83
CA ASN A 400 -7.60 40.51 22.68
C ASN A 400 -7.46 41.34 23.98
N LEU A 401 -8.42 41.21 24.87
CA LEU A 401 -8.41 41.94 26.17
C LEU A 401 -7.84 41.15 27.33
N THR A 402 -7.80 39.77 27.19
CA THR A 402 -7.50 38.90 28.34
C THR A 402 -6.19 38.14 28.25
N VAL A 403 -5.41 38.29 27.17
CA VAL A 403 -4.13 37.61 27.00
C VAL A 403 -3.24 37.71 28.24
N GLY A 404 -2.66 36.60 28.69
CA GLY A 404 -1.76 36.49 29.82
C GLY A 404 -2.29 35.57 30.92
N GLU A 405 -1.65 35.64 32.10
CA GLU A 405 -2.00 34.81 33.26
C GLU A 405 -3.10 35.47 34.10
N TRP A 406 -4.01 34.65 34.64
CA TRP A 406 -5.12 35.04 35.50
C TRP A 406 -5.24 34.09 36.66
N PHE A 407 -5.44 34.61 37.86
CA PHE A 407 -5.76 33.80 39.02
C PHE A 407 -7.20 33.29 38.94
N ALA A 408 -7.35 31.98 38.92
CA ALA A 408 -8.67 31.33 38.83
C ALA A 408 -9.33 31.26 40.22
N LYS A 409 -10.57 31.72 40.32
CA LYS A 409 -11.37 31.66 41.52
C LYS A 409 -12.76 31.15 41.19
N LEU A 410 -13.21 30.12 41.91
CA LEU A 410 -14.58 29.66 41.80
C LEU A 410 -15.56 30.65 42.44
N SER A 411 -16.80 30.66 42.02
CA SER A 411 -17.84 31.53 42.56
C SER A 411 -18.12 31.32 44.04
N ASP A 412 -17.78 30.17 44.60
CA ASP A 412 -17.82 29.87 46.04
C ASP A 412 -16.66 30.53 46.85
N GLY A 413 -15.77 31.21 46.16
CA GLY A 413 -14.61 31.87 46.78
C GLY A 413 -13.34 31.05 46.86
N THR A 414 -13.36 29.78 46.45
CA THR A 414 -12.20 28.89 46.47
C THR A 414 -11.24 29.29 45.34
N THR A 415 -9.95 29.55 45.69
CA THR A 415 -8.89 29.82 44.72
C THR A 415 -8.40 28.49 44.18
N SER A 416 -8.40 28.30 42.83
CA SER A 416 -8.23 26.98 42.27
C SER A 416 -7.12 26.84 41.22
N GLY A 417 -6.32 27.88 40.95
CA GLY A 417 -5.18 27.78 40.06
C GLY A 417 -4.90 29.03 39.22
N ILE A 418 -4.16 28.84 38.15
CA ILE A 418 -3.82 29.86 37.15
C ILE A 418 -4.38 29.46 35.81
N LEU A 419 -5.09 30.39 35.16
CA LEU A 419 -5.47 30.28 33.77
C LEU A 419 -4.42 30.97 32.92
N GLU A 420 -4.00 30.33 31.86
CA GLU A 420 -3.14 30.92 30.85
C GLU A 420 -3.97 31.16 29.57
N ILE A 421 -4.00 32.41 29.12
CA ILE A 421 -4.71 32.81 27.91
C ILE A 421 -3.70 33.25 26.85
N THR A 422 -3.64 32.52 25.76
CA THR A 422 -2.76 32.75 24.61
C THR A 422 -3.59 32.88 23.34
N GLU A 423 -2.95 33.19 22.23
CA GLU A 423 -3.58 33.19 20.90
C GLU A 423 -4.25 31.85 20.56
N ARG A 424 -3.86 30.76 21.22
CA ARG A 424 -4.42 29.41 21.03
C ARG A 424 -5.62 29.10 21.92
N GLY A 425 -6.03 30.01 22.78
CA GLY A 425 -7.15 29.85 23.70
C GLY A 425 -6.74 29.92 25.17
N MET A 426 -7.71 29.64 26.03
CA MET A 426 -7.59 29.62 27.49
C MET A 426 -7.34 28.19 27.97
N THR A 427 -6.31 28.00 28.79
CA THR A 427 -5.90 26.72 29.38
C THR A 427 -5.87 26.81 30.90
N GLY A 428 -5.72 25.66 31.59
CA GLY A 428 -5.68 25.60 33.08
C GLY A 428 -7.03 25.26 33.70
N LEU A 429 -8.08 25.09 32.96
CA LEU A 429 -9.45 24.80 33.45
C LEU A 429 -9.68 23.32 33.82
N ALA A 430 -8.95 22.37 33.24
CA ALA A 430 -9.24 20.94 33.43
C ALA A 430 -9.31 20.50 34.91
N PRO A 431 -8.39 20.91 35.80
CA PRO A 431 -8.48 20.56 37.21
C PRO A 431 -9.73 21.17 37.89
N ILE A 432 -10.11 22.39 37.47
CA ILE A 432 -11.24 23.14 38.03
C ILE A 432 -12.54 22.47 37.65
N LEU A 433 -12.69 22.12 36.37
CA LEU A 433 -13.87 21.42 35.85
C LEU A 433 -14.04 20.03 36.49
N THR A 434 -12.95 19.31 36.68
CA THR A 434 -12.96 18.02 37.35
C THR A 434 -13.39 18.14 38.83
N LEU A 435 -12.85 19.14 39.54
CA LEU A 435 -13.17 19.42 40.95
C LEU A 435 -14.63 19.83 41.15
N ALA A 436 -15.16 20.62 40.20
CA ALA A 436 -16.54 21.05 40.20
C ALA A 436 -17.52 19.98 39.74
N GLY A 437 -17.06 18.81 39.27
CA GLY A 437 -17.89 17.75 38.75
C GLY A 437 -18.65 18.17 37.48
N ALA A 438 -18.04 19.01 36.63
CA ALA A 438 -18.65 19.53 35.44
C ALA A 438 -19.04 18.44 34.47
N GLU A 439 -20.25 18.48 33.94
CA GLU A 439 -20.80 17.56 32.96
C GLU A 439 -20.90 18.16 31.56
N SER A 440 -20.98 17.32 30.57
CA SER A 440 -21.30 17.73 29.21
C SER A 440 -22.66 18.39 29.19
N SER A 441 -22.75 19.53 28.53
CA SER A 441 -23.91 20.45 28.49
C SER A 441 -24.02 21.50 29.60
N ASP A 442 -23.25 21.43 30.67
CA ASP A 442 -23.15 22.54 31.59
C ASP A 442 -22.62 23.79 30.89
N VAL A 443 -22.91 24.95 31.48
CA VAL A 443 -22.41 26.24 31.00
C VAL A 443 -21.26 26.69 31.87
N LEU A 444 -20.12 26.97 31.23
CA LEU A 444 -18.99 27.65 31.85
C LEU A 444 -19.15 29.15 31.65
N CYS A 445 -19.17 29.92 32.74
CA CYS A 445 -19.09 31.37 32.72
C CYS A 445 -17.79 31.83 33.39
N VAL A 446 -17.02 32.65 32.72
CA VAL A 446 -15.77 33.26 33.26
C VAL A 446 -15.91 34.77 33.23
N ARG A 447 -15.71 35.42 34.39
CA ARG A 447 -15.73 36.88 34.56
C ARG A 447 -14.34 37.38 34.90
N PHE A 448 -13.83 38.36 34.16
CA PHE A 448 -12.48 38.87 34.30
C PHE A 448 -12.48 40.20 35.07
N ASP A 449 -11.86 40.18 36.27
CA ASP A 449 -11.55 41.40 37.01
C ASP A 449 -10.14 41.87 36.67
N PHE A 450 -10.03 42.89 35.83
CA PHE A 450 -8.75 43.43 35.37
C PHE A 450 -7.93 44.08 36.47
N ASN A 451 -8.59 44.62 37.52
CA ASN A 451 -7.94 45.30 38.62
C ASN A 451 -7.26 44.28 39.56
N ALA A 452 -7.98 43.20 39.88
CA ALA A 452 -7.47 42.16 40.75
C ALA A 452 -6.65 41.06 39.99
N LYS A 453 -6.70 41.06 38.65
CA LYS A 453 -6.12 40.02 37.79
C LYS A 453 -6.72 38.64 38.11
N VAL A 454 -8.02 38.58 38.38
CA VAL A 454 -8.74 37.39 38.80
C VAL A 454 -9.79 37.05 37.71
N ALA A 455 -9.83 35.77 37.36
CA ALA A 455 -10.87 35.15 36.54
C ALA A 455 -11.82 34.36 37.47
N GLU A 456 -13.04 34.88 37.67
CA GLU A 456 -14.08 34.24 38.46
C GLU A 456 -14.82 33.23 37.58
N ILE A 457 -14.84 31.95 38.02
CA ILE A 457 -15.39 30.82 37.25
C ILE A 457 -16.68 30.35 37.90
N GLU A 458 -17.72 30.22 37.09
CA GLU A 458 -19.00 29.69 37.51
C GLU A 458 -19.40 28.59 36.50
N ILE A 459 -19.92 27.45 37.00
CA ILE A 459 -20.36 26.31 36.22
C ILE A 459 -21.80 26.06 36.63
N GLY A 460 -22.70 25.92 35.66
CA GLY A 460 -24.12 25.73 35.95
C GLY A 460 -24.96 25.46 34.72
N SER A 461 -26.26 25.75 34.82
CA SER A 461 -27.23 25.55 33.76
C SER A 461 -27.30 26.73 32.78
N ASP A 462 -28.19 26.64 31.80
CA ASP A 462 -28.49 27.68 30.79
C ASP A 462 -28.86 29.04 31.37
N GLU A 463 -29.24 29.10 32.64
CA GLU A 463 -29.51 30.35 33.36
C GLU A 463 -28.30 31.30 33.37
N LEU A 464 -27.06 30.76 33.22
CA LEU A 464 -25.85 31.56 33.12
C LEU A 464 -25.74 32.35 31.83
N PHE A 465 -26.50 32.04 30.79
CA PHE A 465 -26.64 32.85 29.57
C PHE A 465 -27.67 33.98 29.76
N ASP A 466 -28.67 33.79 30.63
CA ASP A 466 -29.82 34.72 30.78
C ASP A 466 -29.59 35.80 31.84
N MET A 467 -28.41 35.80 32.47
CA MET A 467 -28.03 36.89 33.35
C MET A 467 -28.05 38.20 32.57
N SER A 468 -28.68 39.28 33.13
CA SER A 468 -28.90 40.55 32.48
C SER A 468 -27.58 41.31 32.26
N PHE A 469 -26.93 40.99 31.18
CA PHE A 469 -25.69 41.59 30.71
C PHE A 469 -26.02 42.72 29.69
N VAL A 470 -25.13 43.67 29.55
CA VAL A 470 -25.22 44.68 28.49
C VAL A 470 -24.51 44.08 27.25
N PRO A 471 -25.25 43.67 26.21
CA PRO A 471 -24.60 43.10 25.02
C PRO A 471 -23.76 44.18 24.33
N VAL A 472 -22.55 43.85 23.96
CA VAL A 472 -21.74 44.66 23.06
C VAL A 472 -22.23 44.38 21.64
N SER A 473 -22.76 45.38 20.97
CA SER A 473 -23.16 45.25 19.56
C SER A 473 -21.90 45.18 18.69
N ASP A 474 -21.42 44.00 18.40
CA ASP A 474 -20.38 43.79 17.40
C ASP A 474 -20.99 43.90 16.00
N GLY A 475 -20.57 44.92 15.29
CA GLY A 475 -20.86 45.09 13.86
C GLY A 475 -19.93 44.21 12.99
N GLY A 476 -20.04 42.92 13.11
CA GLY A 476 -19.23 42.02 12.28
C GLY A 476 -19.72 40.56 12.34
N ASN A 477 -20.26 40.10 11.24
CA ASN A 477 -20.49 38.67 11.00
C ASN A 477 -19.15 37.90 11.07
N PHE A 478 -18.90 37.18 12.14
CA PHE A 478 -17.75 36.30 12.22
C PHE A 478 -18.15 34.89 11.78
N GLN A 479 -17.56 34.45 10.69
CA GLN A 479 -17.54 33.05 10.22
C GLN A 479 -16.65 32.23 11.14
N LEU A 480 -17.23 31.37 11.94
CA LEU A 480 -16.55 30.37 12.79
C LEU A 480 -15.94 29.20 11.99
N GLU A 481 -15.94 29.27 10.63
CA GLU A 481 -15.57 28.19 9.76
C GLU A 481 -14.06 27.92 9.63
N ALA A 482 -13.18 28.81 10.15
CA ALA A 482 -11.74 28.72 9.88
C ALA A 482 -10.91 27.98 10.93
N GLU A 483 -11.41 27.76 12.13
CA GLU A 483 -10.55 27.38 13.27
C GLU A 483 -10.53 25.88 13.57
N GLU A 484 -11.59 25.13 13.30
CA GLU A 484 -11.57 23.65 13.43
C GLU A 484 -10.74 22.98 12.32
N GLU A 485 -10.69 23.55 11.11
CA GLU A 485 -9.84 23.06 10.01
C GLU A 485 -8.33 23.18 10.27
N GLN A 486 -7.92 24.13 11.13
CA GLN A 486 -6.52 24.33 11.46
C GLN A 486 -6.01 23.37 12.55
N MET A 487 -6.85 22.92 13.45
CA MET A 487 -6.50 21.94 14.45
C MET A 487 -6.34 20.53 13.84
N GLU A 488 -7.24 20.13 12.93
CA GLU A 488 -7.09 18.85 12.19
C GLU A 488 -5.83 18.82 11.31
N LYS A 489 -5.41 19.96 10.75
CA LYS A 489 -4.19 20.07 9.94
C LYS A 489 -2.88 20.07 10.75
N SER A 490 -2.93 20.37 12.04
CA SER A 490 -1.74 20.34 12.92
C SER A 490 -1.48 18.93 13.47
N GLU A 491 -2.52 18.12 13.68
CA GLU A 491 -2.37 16.72 14.11
C GLU A 491 -1.86 15.80 12.97
N ASP A 492 -2.13 16.15 11.70
CA ASP A 492 -1.60 15.40 10.55
C ASP A 492 -0.10 15.66 10.25
N ARG A 493 0.56 16.59 10.97
CA ARG A 493 1.98 16.91 10.73
C ARG A 493 2.97 16.32 11.74
N ASP A 494 2.50 15.81 12.85
CA ASP A 494 3.34 15.30 13.95
C ASP A 494 3.20 13.77 14.18
N CYS A 495 2.68 13.03 13.21
CA CYS A 495 2.68 11.55 13.23
C CYS A 495 3.40 10.95 12.04
#